data_9cb13bc25ac7895f74e35addc4c5d931
#
_entry.id   9cb13bc25ac7895f74e35addc4c5d931
#
_cell.length_a   1.000
_cell.length_b   1.000
_cell.length_c   1.000
_cell.angle_alpha   90.00
_cell.angle_beta   90.00
_cell.angle_gamma   90.00
#
_symmetry.space_group_name_H-M   'P 1'
#
loop_
_entity.id
_entity.type
_entity.pdbx_description
1 polymer ?
#
loop_
_entity_poly.entity_id
_entity_poly.type
_entity_poly.pdbx_seq_one_letter_code
_entity_poly.pdbx_strand_id
1 'polypeptide(L)'
;MGFTAISKFEVRNNMEDEVREAFKNRPKLVEDADGFVGLNVISPKENPAEFWLITHWEDEESFHHWHKHHRSESQQYIPKGLKLVKRSFSLNYFDHITS
;
A
#
# COMPACT_ATOMS: atom_id res chain seq x y z
N MET A 1 -11.18 17.93 -2.39
CA MET A 1 -11.39 17.03 -1.26
C MET A 1 -10.45 15.86 -1.30
N GLY A 2 -9.99 15.40 -0.14
CA GLY A 2 -9.03 14.32 -0.08
C GLY A 2 -9.63 12.96 -0.34
N PHE A 3 -8.76 12.04 -0.73
CA PHE A 3 -9.11 10.66 -1.02
C PHE A 3 -8.05 9.73 -0.41
N THR A 4 -8.48 8.62 0.15
CA THR A 4 -7.57 7.64 0.76
C THR A 4 -7.87 6.25 0.20
N ALA A 5 -6.81 5.54 -0.21
CA ALA A 5 -6.91 4.15 -0.62
C ALA A 5 -6.16 3.29 0.39
N ILE A 6 -6.78 2.20 0.83
CA ILE A 6 -6.19 1.27 1.79
C ILE A 6 -6.15 -0.12 1.17
N SER A 7 -4.93 -0.64 1.03
CA SER A 7 -4.71 -2.04 0.64
C SER A 7 -4.35 -2.83 1.88
N LYS A 8 -5.05 -3.93 2.11
CA LYS A 8 -4.78 -4.83 3.24
C LYS A 8 -4.38 -6.19 2.69
N PHE A 9 -3.34 -6.77 3.25
CA PHE A 9 -2.93 -8.12 2.85
C PHE A 9 -2.22 -8.81 4.02
N GLU A 10 -2.17 -10.13 3.96
CA GLU A 10 -1.48 -10.94 4.96
C GLU A 10 -0.45 -11.82 4.28
N VAL A 11 0.74 -11.92 4.87
CA VAL A 11 1.83 -12.69 4.30
C VAL A 11 1.96 -14.04 4.99
N ARG A 12 2.49 -15.03 4.26
CA ARG A 12 2.75 -16.37 4.76
C ARG A 12 4.25 -16.62 4.84
N ASN A 13 4.59 -17.80 5.34
CA ASN A 13 5.97 -18.31 5.36
C ASN A 13 6.91 -17.49 6.25
N ASN A 14 6.38 -16.85 7.28
CA ASN A 14 7.17 -16.06 8.23
C ASN A 14 7.99 -14.98 7.54
N MET A 15 7.44 -14.38 6.49
CA MET A 15 8.13 -13.34 5.72
C MET A 15 7.82 -11.92 6.19
N GLU A 16 7.26 -11.77 7.39
CA GLU A 16 6.88 -10.45 7.91
C GLU A 16 8.07 -9.49 7.95
N ASP A 17 9.22 -9.96 8.41
CA ASP A 17 10.40 -9.09 8.54
C ASP A 17 10.93 -8.66 7.18
N GLU A 18 10.97 -9.58 6.22
CA GLU A 18 11.41 -9.28 4.86
C GLU A 18 10.48 -8.25 4.20
N VAL A 19 9.17 -8.39 4.41
CA VAL A 19 8.20 -7.44 3.86
C VAL A 19 8.37 -6.07 4.49
N ARG A 20 8.57 -6.01 5.80
CA ARG A 20 8.81 -4.73 6.50
C ARG A 20 10.05 -4.03 5.96
N GLU A 21 11.14 -4.78 5.78
CA GLU A 21 12.36 -4.20 5.24
C GLU A 21 12.16 -3.72 3.80
N ALA A 22 11.41 -4.46 2.99
CA ALA A 22 11.12 -4.06 1.62
C ALA A 22 10.36 -2.73 1.59
N PHE A 23 9.38 -2.54 2.46
CA PHE A 23 8.65 -1.28 2.53
C PHE A 23 9.50 -0.13 3.06
N LYS A 24 10.35 -0.38 4.05
CA LYS A 24 11.25 0.65 4.60
C LYS A 24 12.25 1.14 3.55
N ASN A 25 12.73 0.24 2.70
CA ASN A 25 13.78 0.53 1.73
C ASN A 25 13.25 0.75 0.31
N ARG A 26 11.93 0.84 0.15
CA ARG A 26 11.35 1.03 -1.17
C ARG A 26 11.77 2.36 -1.78
N PRO A 27 11.98 2.42 -3.10
CA PRO A 27 12.21 3.70 -3.77
C PRO A 27 10.97 4.60 -3.65
N LYS A 28 11.21 5.91 -3.63
CA LYS A 28 10.15 6.91 -3.46
C LYS A 28 9.50 7.26 -4.79
N LEU A 29 8.89 6.27 -5.46
CA LEU A 29 8.26 6.50 -6.75
C LEU A 29 6.90 7.16 -6.64
N VAL A 30 6.12 6.75 -5.65
CA VAL A 30 4.77 7.29 -5.46
C VAL A 30 4.79 8.74 -5.00
N GLU A 31 5.84 9.16 -4.32
CA GLU A 31 5.97 10.54 -3.83
C GLU A 31 6.06 11.56 -4.95
N ASP A 32 6.44 11.13 -6.16
CA ASP A 32 6.50 12.02 -7.33
C ASP A 32 5.20 12.03 -8.14
N ALA A 33 4.19 11.27 -7.74
CA ALA A 33 2.93 11.22 -8.47
C ALA A 33 2.10 12.48 -8.23
N ASP A 34 1.46 12.97 -9.28
CA ASP A 34 0.57 14.12 -9.18
C ASP A 34 -0.58 13.82 -8.20
N GLY A 35 -0.83 14.74 -7.29
CA GLY A 35 -1.91 14.60 -6.31
C GLY A 35 -1.60 13.70 -5.14
N PHE A 36 -0.38 13.16 -5.04
CA PHE A 36 0.02 12.35 -3.89
C PHE A 36 0.20 13.25 -2.66
N VAL A 37 -0.35 12.80 -1.52
CA VAL A 37 -0.28 13.54 -0.26
C VAL A 37 0.59 12.81 0.76
N GLY A 38 0.40 11.51 0.94
CA GLY A 38 1.20 10.77 1.92
C GLY A 38 0.98 9.27 1.84
N LEU A 39 1.88 8.52 2.47
CA LEU A 39 1.81 7.07 2.51
C LEU A 39 2.19 6.58 3.90
N ASN A 40 1.43 5.63 4.42
CA ASN A 40 1.76 4.94 5.65
C ASN A 40 1.64 3.44 5.43
N VAL A 41 2.54 2.68 6.02
CA VAL A 41 2.43 1.23 6.09
C VAL A 41 2.32 0.89 7.56
N ILE A 42 1.22 0.25 7.94
CA ILE A 42 0.96 -0.12 9.32
C ILE A 42 0.62 -1.59 9.41
N SER A 43 0.72 -2.14 10.62
CA SER A 43 0.41 -3.54 10.89
C SER A 43 -0.30 -3.62 12.23
N PRO A 44 -1.38 -4.41 12.34
CA PRO A 44 -2.02 -4.61 13.63
C PRO A 44 -1.04 -5.24 14.62
N LYS A 45 -1.02 -4.76 15.86
CA LYS A 45 -0.14 -5.33 16.89
C LYS A 45 -0.43 -6.80 17.14
N GLU A 46 -1.68 -7.19 17.00
CA GLU A 46 -2.14 -8.56 17.28
C GLU A 46 -1.87 -9.52 16.13
N ASN A 47 -1.56 -9.01 14.94
CA ASN A 47 -1.28 -9.85 13.77
C ASN A 47 -0.16 -9.23 12.92
N PRO A 48 1.11 -9.46 13.30
CA PRO A 48 2.25 -8.86 12.59
C PRO A 48 2.38 -9.29 11.12
N ALA A 49 1.69 -10.36 10.71
CA ALA A 49 1.72 -10.82 9.32
C ALA A 49 0.77 -10.03 8.42
N GLU A 50 -0.11 -9.22 8.99
CA GLU A 50 -1.03 -8.39 8.23
C GLU A 50 -0.43 -7.00 8.01
N PHE A 51 -0.58 -6.49 6.79
CA PHE A 51 -0.05 -5.19 6.42
C PHE A 51 -1.14 -4.35 5.79
N TRP A 52 -1.20 -3.08 6.19
CA TRP A 52 -2.12 -2.10 5.63
C TRP A 52 -1.29 -1.02 4.95
N LEU A 53 -1.44 -0.90 3.64
CA LEU A 53 -0.80 0.15 2.85
C LEU A 53 -1.82 1.26 2.64
N ILE A 54 -1.57 2.41 3.26
CA ILE A 54 -2.50 3.54 3.24
C ILE A 54 -1.89 4.66 2.42
N THR A 55 -2.57 5.07 1.35
CA THR A 55 -2.13 6.18 0.53
C THR A 55 -3.16 7.29 0.54
N HIS A 56 -2.70 8.51 0.70
CA HIS A 56 -3.54 9.71 0.75
C HIS A 56 -3.31 10.52 -0.52
N TRP A 57 -4.38 11.02 -1.12
CA TRP A 57 -4.37 11.69 -2.40
C TRP A 57 -5.24 12.94 -2.36
N GLU A 58 -4.96 13.92 -3.22
CA GLU A 58 -5.79 15.12 -3.33
C GLU A 58 -7.17 14.79 -3.86
N ASP A 59 -7.27 13.79 -4.77
CA ASP A 59 -8.53 13.33 -5.33
C ASP A 59 -8.40 11.88 -5.80
N GLU A 60 -9.54 11.29 -6.10
CA GLU A 60 -9.61 9.90 -6.54
C GLU A 60 -8.96 9.68 -7.90
N GLU A 61 -9.11 10.65 -8.79
CA GLU A 61 -8.55 10.56 -10.13
C GLU A 61 -7.03 10.42 -10.13
N SER A 62 -6.35 11.16 -9.25
CA SER A 62 -4.90 11.07 -9.09
C SER A 62 -4.46 9.68 -8.68
N PHE A 63 -5.18 9.05 -7.74
CA PHE A 63 -4.87 7.69 -7.34
C PHE A 63 -5.04 6.71 -8.50
N HIS A 64 -6.15 6.77 -9.22
CA HIS A 64 -6.42 5.83 -10.31
C HIS A 64 -5.42 6.01 -11.45
N HIS A 65 -5.03 7.24 -11.74
CA HIS A 65 -4.00 7.51 -12.74
C HIS A 65 -2.68 6.85 -12.37
N TRP A 66 -2.23 7.05 -11.14
CA TRP A 66 -0.98 6.43 -10.67
C TRP A 66 -1.07 4.91 -10.66
N HIS A 67 -2.14 4.37 -10.11
CA HIS A 67 -2.32 2.92 -9.98
C HIS A 67 -2.31 2.24 -11.34
N LYS A 68 -2.94 2.86 -12.32
CA LYS A 68 -2.99 2.32 -13.69
C LYS A 68 -1.62 2.30 -14.36
N HIS A 69 -0.81 3.35 -14.18
CA HIS A 69 0.44 3.52 -14.90
C HIS A 69 1.66 2.94 -14.18
N HIS A 70 1.59 2.75 -12.86
CA HIS A 70 2.75 2.34 -12.06
C HIS A 70 2.56 1.05 -11.28
N ARG A 71 1.51 0.30 -11.60
CA ARG A 71 1.19 -0.92 -10.87
C ARG A 71 2.32 -1.96 -10.92
N SER A 72 2.94 -2.13 -12.07
CA SER A 72 4.04 -3.09 -12.22
C SER A 72 5.28 -2.66 -11.43
N GLU A 73 5.54 -1.36 -11.34
CA GLU A 73 6.69 -0.85 -10.60
C GLU A 73 6.55 -1.11 -9.10
N SER A 74 5.36 -0.93 -8.55
CA SER A 74 5.14 -1.16 -7.12
C SER A 74 5.33 -2.62 -6.73
N GLN A 75 5.15 -3.55 -7.67
CA GLN A 75 5.34 -4.97 -7.41
C GLN A 75 6.81 -5.39 -7.38
N GLN A 76 7.72 -4.57 -7.90
CA GLN A 76 9.14 -4.90 -7.94
C GLN A 76 9.79 -4.95 -6.56
N TYR A 77 9.16 -4.35 -5.56
CA TYR A 77 9.71 -4.26 -4.21
C TYR A 77 9.18 -5.34 -3.28
N ILE A 78 8.32 -6.20 -3.77
CA ILE A 78 7.81 -7.33 -3.01
C ILE A 78 8.86 -8.46 -3.08
N PRO A 79 9.30 -9.01 -1.94
CA PRO A 79 10.30 -10.08 -1.93
C PRO A 79 9.86 -11.28 -2.77
N LYS A 80 10.81 -11.86 -3.49
CA LYS A 80 10.55 -13.09 -4.25
C LYS A 80 10.21 -14.22 -3.29
N GLY A 81 9.24 -15.04 -3.67
CA GLY A 81 8.78 -16.13 -2.82
C GLY A 81 7.71 -15.73 -1.84
N LEU A 82 7.35 -14.47 -1.80
CA LEU A 82 6.26 -13.99 -0.95
C LEU A 82 4.96 -14.66 -1.35
N LYS A 83 4.24 -15.17 -0.37
CA LYS A 83 2.91 -15.73 -0.59
C LYS A 83 1.90 -14.98 0.27
N LEU A 84 0.84 -14.53 -0.37
CA LEU A 84 -0.25 -13.85 0.31
C LEU A 84 -1.35 -14.83 0.65
N VAL A 85 -2.03 -14.60 1.76
CA VAL A 85 -3.25 -15.33 2.08
C VAL A 85 -4.33 -14.79 1.15
N LYS A 86 -4.82 -15.65 0.24
CA LYS A 86 -5.73 -15.24 -0.84
C LYS A 86 -6.92 -14.40 -0.39
N ARG A 87 -7.50 -14.74 0.78
CA ARG A 87 -8.73 -14.10 1.25
C ARG A 87 -8.46 -12.83 2.06
N SER A 88 -7.19 -12.51 2.31
CA SER A 88 -6.86 -11.34 3.12
C SER A 88 -6.63 -10.08 2.31
N PHE A 89 -6.44 -10.22 0.99
CA PHE A 89 -6.22 -9.05 0.14
C PHE A 89 -7.52 -8.28 -0.05
N SER A 90 -7.47 -6.98 0.23
CA SER A 90 -8.60 -6.09 -0.03
C SER A 90 -8.08 -4.71 -0.39
N LEU A 91 -8.85 -4.00 -1.22
CA LEU A 91 -8.54 -2.63 -1.60
C LEU A 91 -9.82 -1.82 -1.40
N ASN A 92 -9.76 -0.86 -0.51
CA ASN A 92 -10.90 -0.03 -0.14
C ASN A 92 -10.59 1.44 -0.37
N TYR A 93 -11.60 2.20 -0.75
CA TYR A 93 -11.50 3.62 -1.07
C TYR A 93 -12.31 4.43 -0.08
N PHE A 94 -11.80 5.60 0.29
CA PHE A 94 -12.42 6.44 1.30
C PHE A 94 -12.35 7.90 0.86
N ASP A 95 -13.47 8.59 0.92
CA ASP A 95 -13.51 10.03 0.71
C ASP A 95 -13.34 10.72 2.06
N HIS A 96 -12.59 11.83 2.07
CA HIS A 96 -12.43 12.59 3.29
C HIS A 96 -13.71 13.41 3.54
N ILE A 97 -14.29 13.24 4.71
CA ILE A 97 -15.47 14.02 5.12
C ILE A 97 -15.03 15.30 5.84
N THR A 98 -13.94 15.20 6.60
CA THR A 98 -13.35 16.33 7.31
C THR A 98 -11.87 16.43 6.96
N SER A 99 -11.33 17.61 7.06
CA SER A 99 -9.91 17.84 6.80
C SER A 99 -9.06 17.60 8.04
#